data_502c746c16795c582d53e8af470df68d
#
_entry.id   502c746c16795c582d53e8af470df68d
#
_cell.length_a   1.000
_cell.length_b   1.000
_cell.length_c   1.000
_cell.angle_alpha   90.00
_cell.angle_beta   90.00
_cell.angle_gamma   90.00
#
_symmetry.space_group_name_H-M   'P 1'
#
loop_
_entity.id
_entity.type
_entity.pdbx_description
1 polymer ?
#
loop_
_entity_poly.entity_id
_entity_poly.type
_entity_poly.pdbx_seq_one_letter_code
_entity_poly.pdbx_strand_id
1 'polypeptide(L)'
;MYLDCGDGKQTAVQLDLSKTGGAWNKLTVPLTASASKDGALVFQLEGEGTLYLDFVTLVPQGSYGYGSDSWKYTTLRSDLFAALQNLHPRFIRFPGGCLAEGGSLDQLYNWKDTIGPLEERKQSENLWKDDNGRDYNNTNAMGYHEYFQLCADLNALALPIVNVGLSCQPRAAYDDHAAAYAKLSMTDAQWEAYLTEKVGLDEKDTDARTEYTDKIKKLNINSAADWEAYLDTIALRPGTDAWDNYVQDVLDLIEYANGDATTSYWGALRAANGHAKPFNLQYIGLGNENWGAVYERNFKALYKAVKEKYPQIKVISSAGTYLEGDAYDGNMAWIDREFKDTVVDEHYYTYDGYLFDHNDRYDSFDRSGAHVFVGEYAATSAGIGTIETKSNIWEAVEEASYLTGLERNGDVVDMASYAPTFAKVNAQSWNVNLIWFDSRQTVLTPSYYVQMLFANNVGTQYVHATFDGGSTVQDGVYQSVTCDPENQVLYIKLVNTSGKDRTVNVQLDGYKPNAVSVQSLQGKFKSACNELDSNTTAPTQTELTPGTDLQVELSKYQVSVVQVAYGKNSGADLYKLPEKATPTLSDGGKLYLPPATAGIAFGAVFGIAAVFVAVVLLIHYKKKKQGKS
;
A
#
# COMPACT_ATOMS: atom_id res chain seq x y z
N MET A 1 33.43 8.81 -17.49
CA MET A 1 32.05 8.29 -17.38
C MET A 1 31.12 9.26 -18.11
N TYR A 2 30.12 8.76 -18.84
CA TYR A 2 29.15 9.59 -19.57
C TYR A 2 27.85 8.83 -19.82
N LEU A 3 26.80 9.57 -20.21
CA LEU A 3 25.55 9.01 -20.73
C LEU A 3 25.62 8.97 -22.26
N ASP A 4 25.44 7.78 -22.82
CA ASP A 4 25.33 7.59 -24.26
C ASP A 4 23.86 7.47 -24.66
N CYS A 5 23.32 8.48 -25.29
CA CYS A 5 21.97 8.50 -25.84
C CYS A 5 21.93 8.04 -27.32
N GLY A 6 23.01 7.53 -27.90
CA GLY A 6 23.08 7.04 -29.27
C GLY A 6 22.97 8.14 -30.34
N ASP A 7 23.26 9.40 -30.01
CA ASP A 7 23.21 10.56 -30.90
C ASP A 7 24.61 11.14 -31.19
N GLY A 8 25.66 10.47 -30.70
CA GLY A 8 27.05 10.89 -30.85
C GLY A 8 27.43 12.12 -30.04
N LYS A 9 26.54 12.65 -29.20
CA LYS A 9 26.79 13.79 -28.33
C LYS A 9 27.01 13.29 -26.88
N GLN A 10 28.23 13.38 -26.39
CA GLN A 10 28.61 12.86 -25.08
C GLN A 10 29.37 13.95 -24.30
N THR A 11 28.99 14.15 -23.06
CA THR A 11 29.73 14.98 -22.11
C THR A 11 30.33 14.06 -21.07
N ALA A 12 31.63 13.76 -21.20
CA ALA A 12 32.34 12.90 -20.28
C ALA A 12 32.75 13.67 -19.01
N VAL A 13 32.59 13.02 -17.86
CA VAL A 13 33.11 13.48 -16.57
C VAL A 13 34.23 12.52 -16.13
N GLN A 14 35.38 13.08 -15.77
CA GLN A 14 36.49 12.30 -15.25
C GLN A 14 36.28 12.00 -13.76
N LEU A 15 36.40 10.73 -13.38
CA LEU A 15 36.38 10.32 -11.98
C LEU A 15 37.80 10.35 -11.42
N ASP A 16 38.01 11.03 -10.32
CA ASP A 16 39.29 11.04 -9.61
C ASP A 16 39.42 9.77 -8.72
N LEU A 17 40.11 8.77 -9.24
CA LEU A 17 40.37 7.52 -8.56
C LEU A 17 41.65 7.55 -7.70
N SER A 18 42.39 8.68 -7.69
CA SER A 18 43.66 8.80 -6.97
C SER A 18 43.51 8.65 -5.44
N LYS A 19 42.34 8.94 -4.93
CA LYS A 19 42.02 8.89 -3.49
C LYS A 19 41.40 7.55 -3.04
N THR A 20 41.21 6.59 -3.94
CA THR A 20 40.53 5.35 -3.58
C THR A 20 41.38 4.36 -2.78
N GLY A 21 42.69 4.49 -2.73
CA GLY A 21 43.63 3.90 -1.75
C GLY A 21 43.43 2.43 -1.32
N GLY A 22 42.64 1.65 -2.04
CA GLY A 22 42.27 0.27 -1.68
C GLY A 22 41.04 0.12 -0.77
N ALA A 23 40.34 1.23 -0.47
CA ALA A 23 39.07 1.24 0.26
C ALA A 23 37.90 1.62 -0.65
N TRP A 24 36.69 1.26 -0.24
CA TRP A 24 35.46 1.76 -0.87
C TRP A 24 35.32 3.27 -0.68
N ASN A 25 35.04 3.97 -1.77
CA ASN A 25 34.81 5.41 -1.75
C ASN A 25 33.54 5.74 -2.52
N LYS A 26 32.70 6.59 -1.94
CA LYS A 26 31.50 7.11 -2.56
C LYS A 26 31.86 8.32 -3.43
N LEU A 27 31.57 8.25 -4.72
CA LEU A 27 31.75 9.34 -5.67
C LEU A 27 30.40 9.78 -6.21
N THR A 28 30.15 11.09 -6.21
CA THR A 28 28.93 11.67 -6.80
C THR A 28 29.35 12.69 -7.85
N VAL A 29 28.87 12.54 -9.06
CA VAL A 29 29.17 13.44 -10.17
C VAL A 29 27.91 13.76 -10.97
N PRO A 30 27.75 15.01 -11.43
CA PRO A 30 26.66 15.37 -12.33
C PRO A 30 26.91 14.86 -13.75
N LEU A 31 25.90 14.30 -14.38
CA LEU A 31 25.90 13.93 -15.79
C LEU A 31 24.78 14.67 -16.52
N THR A 32 24.99 14.98 -17.81
CA THR A 32 24.00 15.59 -18.67
C THR A 32 23.64 14.63 -19.78
N ALA A 33 22.37 14.29 -19.90
CA ALA A 33 21.83 13.56 -21.05
C ALA A 33 21.69 14.51 -22.25
N SER A 34 22.10 14.08 -23.43
CA SER A 34 21.96 14.84 -24.68
C SER A 34 20.53 14.79 -25.23
N ALA A 35 19.75 13.78 -24.83
CA ALA A 35 18.37 13.57 -25.27
C ALA A 35 17.56 12.82 -24.20
N SER A 36 16.22 12.97 -24.28
CA SER A 36 15.27 12.20 -23.45
C SER A 36 14.86 10.93 -24.19
N LYS A 37 15.68 9.88 -24.07
CA LYS A 37 15.44 8.55 -24.66
C LYS A 37 16.25 7.49 -23.94
N ASP A 38 16.06 6.24 -24.31
CA ASP A 38 16.86 5.13 -23.83
C ASP A 38 18.34 5.36 -24.14
N GLY A 39 19.21 5.04 -23.20
CA GLY A 39 20.64 5.23 -23.30
C GLY A 39 21.41 4.29 -22.39
N ALA A 40 22.72 4.43 -22.41
CA ALA A 40 23.64 3.66 -21.58
C ALA A 40 24.48 4.58 -20.69
N LEU A 41 24.72 4.14 -19.44
CA LEU A 41 25.75 4.71 -18.58
C LEU A 41 27.08 4.02 -18.92
N VAL A 42 28.06 4.78 -19.42
CA VAL A 42 29.33 4.24 -19.91
C VAL A 42 30.47 4.61 -18.96
N PHE A 43 31.21 3.60 -18.51
CA PHE A 43 32.47 3.73 -17.80
C PHE A 43 33.61 3.44 -18.78
N GLN A 44 34.43 4.44 -19.07
CA GLN A 44 35.63 4.28 -19.90
C GLN A 44 36.84 4.28 -18.98
N LEU A 45 37.64 3.22 -19.06
CA LEU A 45 38.85 3.04 -18.29
C LEU A 45 40.08 3.23 -19.19
N GLU A 46 41.08 3.93 -18.70
CA GLU A 46 42.37 4.09 -19.38
C GLU A 46 43.49 3.51 -18.49
N GLY A 47 44.34 2.66 -19.07
CA GLY A 47 45.45 1.99 -18.38
C GLY A 47 45.10 0.56 -17.93
N GLU A 48 46.09 -0.06 -17.24
CA GLU A 48 45.98 -1.41 -16.71
C GLU A 48 45.55 -1.37 -15.23
N GLY A 49 44.58 -2.21 -14.86
CA GLY A 49 44.10 -2.33 -13.48
C GLY A 49 42.79 -3.06 -13.37
N THR A 50 42.30 -3.18 -12.14
CA THR A 50 40.97 -3.71 -11.82
C THR A 50 40.18 -2.62 -11.09
N LEU A 51 39.01 -2.31 -11.58
CA LEU A 51 38.04 -1.42 -10.96
C LEU A 51 36.87 -2.25 -10.45
N TYR A 52 36.56 -2.11 -9.18
CA TYR A 52 35.35 -2.66 -8.58
C TYR A 52 34.32 -1.55 -8.46
N LEU A 53 33.12 -1.80 -8.98
CA LEU A 53 31.98 -0.90 -8.88
C LEU A 53 30.89 -1.59 -8.09
N ASP A 54 30.29 -0.86 -7.17
CA ASP A 54 29.12 -1.30 -6.42
C ASP A 54 28.17 -0.13 -6.21
N PHE A 55 26.91 -0.42 -5.97
CA PHE A 55 25.87 0.55 -5.65
C PHE A 55 25.79 1.73 -6.65
N VAL A 56 25.75 1.41 -7.94
CA VAL A 56 25.64 2.42 -9.00
C VAL A 56 24.20 2.92 -9.10
N THR A 57 23.98 4.21 -8.81
CA THR A 57 22.66 4.85 -8.90
C THR A 57 22.68 6.03 -9.86
N LEU A 58 21.59 6.23 -10.57
CA LEU A 58 21.39 7.33 -11.51
C LEU A 58 20.08 8.06 -11.12
N VAL A 59 20.22 9.27 -10.55
CA VAL A 59 19.10 10.01 -9.96
C VAL A 59 18.84 11.29 -10.74
N PRO A 60 17.64 11.47 -11.34
CA PRO A 60 17.25 12.73 -11.98
C PRO A 60 17.16 13.87 -10.95
N GLN A 61 17.71 15.05 -11.27
CA GLN A 61 17.58 16.23 -10.40
C GLN A 61 16.13 16.71 -10.22
N GLY A 62 15.23 16.37 -11.15
CA GLY A 62 13.79 16.62 -11.04
C GLY A 62 13.04 15.64 -10.14
N SER A 63 13.71 14.68 -9.51
CA SER A 63 13.07 13.76 -8.56
C SER A 63 12.57 14.51 -7.31
N TYR A 64 11.43 14.07 -6.78
CA TYR A 64 10.93 14.62 -5.54
C TYR A 64 11.92 14.35 -4.38
N GLY A 65 12.19 15.37 -3.60
CA GLY A 65 13.15 15.30 -2.49
C GLY A 65 14.62 15.50 -2.88
N TYR A 66 14.96 15.66 -4.18
CA TYR A 66 16.34 15.88 -4.58
C TYR A 66 16.94 17.14 -3.93
N GLY A 67 18.06 16.98 -3.20
CA GLY A 67 18.73 18.06 -2.49
C GLY A 67 18.03 18.49 -1.18
N SER A 68 17.01 17.78 -0.74
CA SER A 68 16.37 18.00 0.56
C SER A 68 17.06 17.21 1.66
N ASP A 69 17.24 17.82 2.83
CA ASP A 69 17.77 17.12 4.01
C ASP A 69 16.83 16.02 4.52
N SER A 70 15.52 16.18 4.36
CA SER A 70 14.53 15.18 4.76
C SER A 70 14.47 13.96 3.83
N TRP A 71 14.97 14.10 2.60
CA TRP A 71 15.16 13.00 1.63
C TRP A 71 16.64 12.74 1.38
N LYS A 72 17.43 12.68 2.45
CA LYS A 72 18.88 12.67 2.44
C LYS A 72 19.50 11.52 1.65
N TYR A 73 18.87 10.36 1.67
CA TYR A 73 19.46 9.13 1.12
C TYR A 73 18.80 8.65 -0.17
N THR A 74 17.56 9.01 -0.43
CA THR A 74 16.83 8.63 -1.63
C THR A 74 15.94 9.76 -2.13
N THR A 75 15.31 9.53 -3.27
CA THR A 75 14.34 10.46 -3.87
C THR A 75 13.20 9.65 -4.49
N LEU A 76 12.08 10.29 -4.76
CA LEU A 76 10.95 9.65 -5.41
C LEU A 76 10.76 10.16 -6.85
N ARG A 77 10.18 9.34 -7.70
CA ARG A 77 9.68 9.80 -9.00
C ARG A 77 8.59 10.83 -8.77
N SER A 78 8.77 12.00 -9.35
CA SER A 78 7.89 13.14 -9.10
C SER A 78 6.46 12.91 -9.59
N ASP A 79 6.27 12.17 -10.69
CA ASP A 79 4.95 11.83 -11.22
C ASP A 79 4.21 10.84 -10.31
N LEU A 80 4.91 9.86 -9.73
CA LEU A 80 4.31 8.92 -8.77
C LEU A 80 3.97 9.59 -7.44
N PHE A 81 4.85 10.49 -6.95
CA PHE A 81 4.55 11.30 -5.78
C PHE A 81 3.34 12.21 -6.01
N ALA A 82 3.25 12.87 -7.19
CA ALA A 82 2.09 13.70 -7.53
C ALA A 82 0.78 12.88 -7.63
N ALA A 83 0.85 11.63 -8.09
CA ALA A 83 -0.30 10.73 -8.07
C ALA A 83 -0.78 10.45 -6.63
N LEU A 84 0.14 10.18 -5.70
CA LEU A 84 -0.21 10.02 -4.28
C LEU A 84 -0.75 11.32 -3.66
N GLN A 85 -0.15 12.46 -4.00
CA GLN A 85 -0.62 13.75 -3.51
C GLN A 85 -2.05 14.06 -3.98
N ASN A 86 -2.38 13.78 -5.24
CA ASN A 86 -3.73 13.95 -5.78
C ASN A 86 -4.73 12.96 -5.16
N LEU A 87 -4.28 11.76 -4.82
CA LEU A 87 -5.08 10.77 -4.09
C LEU A 87 -5.49 11.27 -2.71
N HIS A 88 -4.62 12.08 -2.07
CA HIS A 88 -4.83 12.66 -0.75
C HIS A 88 -5.10 11.61 0.34
N PRO A 89 -4.22 10.61 0.50
CA PRO A 89 -4.42 9.56 1.48
C PRO A 89 -4.44 10.11 2.90
N ARG A 90 -5.32 9.60 3.75
CA ARG A 90 -5.36 9.95 5.18
C ARG A 90 -4.36 9.14 6.00
N PHE A 91 -3.94 8.00 5.49
CA PHE A 91 -2.90 7.16 6.05
C PHE A 91 -2.22 6.36 4.95
N ILE A 92 -1.04 5.81 5.25
CA ILE A 92 -0.34 4.85 4.39
C ILE A 92 0.03 3.64 5.25
N ARG A 93 -0.39 2.45 4.82
CA ARG A 93 -0.02 1.14 5.37
C ARG A 93 1.25 0.64 4.67
N PHE A 94 2.30 0.36 5.44
CA PHE A 94 3.61 -0.03 4.91
C PHE A 94 4.38 -0.97 5.86
N PRO A 95 5.42 -1.69 5.40
CA PRO A 95 5.84 -1.89 4.01
C PRO A 95 4.79 -2.67 3.25
N GLY A 96 3.86 -3.29 3.97
CA GLY A 96 2.68 -3.96 3.50
C GLY A 96 2.86 -5.44 3.17
N GLY A 97 1.77 -6.19 3.34
CA GLY A 97 1.60 -7.55 2.93
C GLY A 97 2.62 -8.55 3.47
N CYS A 98 2.75 -9.65 2.77
CA CYS A 98 3.71 -10.71 3.08
C CYS A 98 5.17 -10.23 3.07
N LEU A 99 5.47 -9.05 2.52
CA LEU A 99 6.82 -8.47 2.58
C LEU A 99 7.28 -8.25 4.02
N ALA A 100 6.37 -7.84 4.94
CA ALA A 100 6.70 -7.66 6.35
C ALA A 100 7.12 -8.97 7.03
N GLU A 101 6.62 -10.10 6.54
CA GLU A 101 6.81 -11.42 7.13
C GLU A 101 7.99 -12.20 6.51
N GLY A 102 8.25 -12.00 5.20
CA GLY A 102 9.23 -12.80 4.47
C GLY A 102 8.79 -14.26 4.26
N GLY A 103 9.55 -14.99 3.47
CA GLY A 103 9.30 -16.41 3.18
C GLY A 103 9.81 -17.38 4.26
N SER A 104 10.66 -16.90 5.18
CA SER A 104 11.30 -17.68 6.26
C SER A 104 11.77 -16.74 7.37
N LEU A 105 12.17 -17.29 8.53
CA LEU A 105 12.59 -16.49 9.68
C LEU A 105 13.83 -15.62 9.43
N ASP A 106 14.74 -16.06 8.58
CA ASP A 106 15.92 -15.28 8.19
C ASP A 106 15.62 -14.17 7.19
N GLN A 107 14.40 -14.14 6.63
CA GLN A 107 13.89 -13.12 5.73
C GLN A 107 12.85 -12.19 6.36
N LEU A 108 12.61 -12.31 7.68
CA LEU A 108 11.76 -11.37 8.41
C LEU A 108 12.22 -9.93 8.15
N TYR A 109 11.28 -9.07 7.78
CA TYR A 109 11.60 -7.68 7.50
C TYR A 109 12.03 -6.96 8.80
N ASN A 110 13.29 -6.53 8.85
CA ASN A 110 13.81 -5.74 9.96
C ASN A 110 13.93 -4.28 9.51
N TRP A 111 13.18 -3.39 10.12
CA TRP A 111 13.18 -1.97 9.81
C TRP A 111 14.56 -1.30 9.98
N LYS A 112 15.38 -1.80 10.92
CA LYS A 112 16.74 -1.28 11.18
C LYS A 112 17.67 -1.46 9.98
N ASP A 113 17.47 -2.52 9.20
CA ASP A 113 18.22 -2.79 7.97
C ASP A 113 17.87 -1.82 6.82
N THR A 114 16.84 -0.98 7.00
CA THR A 114 16.24 -0.14 5.94
C THR A 114 16.44 1.35 6.14
N ILE A 115 17.17 1.77 7.17
CA ILE A 115 17.43 3.19 7.48
C ILE A 115 18.91 3.53 7.34
N GLY A 116 19.23 4.83 7.23
CA GLY A 116 20.60 5.28 7.04
C GLY A 116 21.05 5.34 5.57
N PRO A 117 22.35 5.45 5.29
CA PRO A 117 22.89 5.50 3.93
C PRO A 117 22.48 4.29 3.10
N LEU A 118 22.12 4.50 1.83
CA LEU A 118 21.62 3.41 0.97
C LEU A 118 22.63 2.28 0.78
N GLU A 119 23.92 2.63 0.71
CA GLU A 119 25.03 1.68 0.55
C GLU A 119 25.29 0.81 1.79
N GLU A 120 24.70 1.16 2.93
CA GLU A 120 24.82 0.41 4.19
C GLU A 120 23.58 -0.42 4.50
N ARG A 121 22.49 -0.26 3.72
CA ARG A 121 21.24 -0.98 3.92
C ARG A 121 21.38 -2.42 3.47
N LYS A 122 20.83 -3.33 4.28
CA LYS A 122 20.84 -4.75 3.95
C LYS A 122 19.75 -5.04 2.93
N GLN A 123 20.15 -5.63 1.80
CA GLN A 123 19.20 -6.14 0.82
C GLN A 123 18.60 -7.47 1.30
N SER A 124 17.37 -7.72 0.90
CA SER A 124 16.69 -8.99 1.15
C SER A 124 16.05 -9.50 -0.13
N GLU A 125 15.89 -10.81 -0.23
CA GLU A 125 15.11 -11.42 -1.30
C GLU A 125 13.64 -11.02 -1.17
N ASN A 126 13.01 -10.64 -2.29
CA ASN A 126 11.58 -10.42 -2.32
C ASN A 126 10.86 -11.77 -2.51
N LEU A 127 9.91 -12.08 -1.65
CA LEU A 127 9.14 -13.33 -1.76
C LEU A 127 8.18 -13.37 -2.96
N TRP A 128 7.89 -12.21 -3.56
CA TRP A 128 7.14 -12.08 -4.81
C TRP A 128 8.10 -12.11 -6.00
N LYS A 129 7.78 -12.91 -7.01
CA LYS A 129 8.54 -12.97 -8.26
C LYS A 129 7.88 -12.05 -9.28
N ASP A 130 8.61 -11.64 -10.33
CA ASP A 130 7.99 -10.94 -11.43
C ASP A 130 7.07 -11.88 -12.26
N ASP A 131 6.34 -11.33 -13.23
CA ASP A 131 5.41 -12.05 -14.11
C ASP A 131 6.07 -13.18 -14.94
N ASN A 132 7.40 -13.15 -15.08
CA ASN A 132 8.19 -14.20 -15.72
C ASN A 132 8.75 -15.20 -14.70
N GLY A 133 8.38 -15.12 -13.42
CA GLY A 133 8.86 -15.96 -12.35
C GLY A 133 10.31 -15.69 -11.92
N ARG A 134 10.87 -14.52 -12.28
CA ARG A 134 12.24 -14.13 -11.90
C ARG A 134 12.26 -13.56 -10.49
N ASP A 135 13.28 -13.95 -9.76
CA ASP A 135 13.53 -13.39 -8.42
C ASP A 135 14.10 -11.98 -8.52
N TYR A 136 13.79 -11.14 -7.54
CA TYR A 136 14.40 -9.84 -7.37
C TYR A 136 14.58 -9.51 -5.89
N ASN A 137 15.51 -8.59 -5.60
CA ASN A 137 15.82 -8.18 -4.25
C ASN A 137 15.14 -6.87 -3.88
N ASN A 138 14.76 -6.76 -2.61
CA ASN A 138 14.44 -5.50 -1.99
C ASN A 138 15.75 -4.77 -1.71
N THR A 139 15.98 -3.66 -2.38
CA THR A 139 17.16 -2.82 -2.14
C THR A 139 17.02 -1.95 -0.90
N ASN A 140 15.80 -1.87 -0.35
CA ASN A 140 15.42 -0.99 0.74
C ASN A 140 15.74 0.50 0.49
N ALA A 141 15.82 0.90 -0.79
CA ALA A 141 15.94 2.32 -1.17
C ALA A 141 14.73 3.15 -0.68
N MET A 142 13.56 2.52 -0.63
CA MET A 142 12.40 3.01 0.11
C MET A 142 12.32 2.21 1.43
N GLY A 143 12.88 2.77 2.50
CA GLY A 143 12.90 2.14 3.82
C GLY A 143 11.95 2.83 4.81
N TYR A 144 12.02 2.43 6.08
CA TYR A 144 11.10 2.96 7.09
C TYR A 144 11.20 4.47 7.30
N HIS A 145 12.42 5.04 7.21
CA HIS A 145 12.56 6.49 7.29
C HIS A 145 11.81 7.19 6.17
N GLU A 146 11.96 6.70 4.95
CA GLU A 146 11.33 7.27 3.75
C GLU A 146 9.81 7.07 3.74
N TYR A 147 9.31 5.94 4.25
CA TYR A 147 7.86 5.76 4.43
C TYR A 147 7.28 6.76 5.43
N PHE A 148 7.94 6.95 6.57
CA PHE A 148 7.51 7.97 7.53
C PHE A 148 7.59 9.39 6.94
N GLN A 149 8.66 9.69 6.20
CA GLN A 149 8.82 10.99 5.54
C GLN A 149 7.74 11.21 4.47
N LEU A 150 7.43 10.18 3.68
CA LEU A 150 6.33 10.22 2.70
C LEU A 150 4.99 10.53 3.38
N CYS A 151 4.70 9.87 4.48
CA CYS A 151 3.48 10.15 5.25
C CYS A 151 3.45 11.60 5.74
N ALA A 152 4.58 12.11 6.27
CA ALA A 152 4.68 13.48 6.74
C ALA A 152 4.45 14.51 5.61
N ASP A 153 5.05 14.27 4.44
CA ASP A 153 4.94 15.16 3.27
C ASP A 153 3.52 15.15 2.66
N LEU A 154 2.81 14.04 2.75
CA LEU A 154 1.42 13.89 2.31
C LEU A 154 0.40 14.29 3.39
N ASN A 155 0.86 14.67 4.58
CA ASN A 155 0.00 14.91 5.75
C ASN A 155 -0.91 13.71 6.06
N ALA A 156 -0.37 12.50 5.90
CA ALA A 156 -1.02 11.22 6.15
C ALA A 156 -0.50 10.59 7.45
N LEU A 157 -1.33 9.79 8.12
CA LEU A 157 -0.88 8.97 9.25
C LEU A 157 0.02 7.83 8.74
N ALA A 158 1.08 7.56 9.48
CA ALA A 158 1.90 6.38 9.24
C ALA A 158 1.29 5.16 9.93
N LEU A 159 1.13 4.07 9.19
CA LEU A 159 0.59 2.82 9.69
C LEU A 159 1.54 1.66 9.34
N PRO A 160 2.67 1.55 10.07
CA PRO A 160 3.60 0.45 9.88
C PRO A 160 2.99 -0.88 10.32
N ILE A 161 3.19 -1.91 9.50
CA ILE A 161 2.91 -3.30 9.84
C ILE A 161 4.23 -3.99 10.14
N VAL A 162 4.35 -4.57 11.32
CA VAL A 162 5.47 -5.43 11.69
C VAL A 162 4.99 -6.87 11.79
N ASN A 163 5.84 -7.84 11.43
CA ASN A 163 5.54 -9.23 11.71
C ASN A 163 5.51 -9.47 13.23
N VAL A 164 4.91 -10.54 13.65
CA VAL A 164 4.89 -10.93 15.08
C VAL A 164 5.97 -11.97 15.38
N GLY A 165 7.15 -11.85 14.75
CA GLY A 165 8.17 -12.89 14.77
C GLY A 165 7.70 -14.15 14.04
N LEU A 166 6.88 -14.00 13.00
CA LEU A 166 6.23 -15.07 12.25
C LEU A 166 6.47 -14.83 10.77
N SER A 167 6.97 -15.84 10.05
CA SER A 167 7.05 -15.80 8.59
C SER A 167 5.68 -16.02 7.96
N CYS A 168 5.54 -15.68 6.67
CA CYS A 168 4.28 -15.77 5.95
C CYS A 168 3.67 -17.17 6.00
N GLN A 169 2.56 -17.32 6.72
CA GLN A 169 1.92 -18.62 6.99
C GLN A 169 1.45 -19.34 5.73
N PRO A 170 0.82 -18.69 4.73
CA PRO A 170 0.48 -19.34 3.47
C PRO A 170 1.71 -19.91 2.73
N ARG A 171 2.83 -19.20 2.74
CA ARG A 171 4.07 -19.64 2.10
C ARG A 171 4.71 -20.81 2.84
N ALA A 172 4.54 -20.87 4.16
CA ALA A 172 5.00 -21.97 5.00
C ALA A 172 4.08 -23.20 4.98
N ALA A 173 2.98 -23.18 4.21
CA ALA A 173 1.95 -24.22 4.18
C ALA A 173 1.44 -24.59 5.58
N TYR A 174 1.18 -23.56 6.40
CA TYR A 174 0.80 -23.71 7.81
C TYR A 174 -0.42 -24.60 7.99
N ASP A 175 -1.47 -24.41 7.19
CA ASP A 175 -2.72 -25.18 7.30
C ASP A 175 -2.52 -26.67 7.02
N ASP A 176 -1.67 -27.02 6.06
CA ASP A 176 -1.33 -28.43 5.79
C ASP A 176 -0.62 -29.08 6.97
N HIS A 177 0.32 -28.37 7.62
CA HIS A 177 1.02 -28.87 8.80
C HIS A 177 0.10 -28.96 10.01
N ALA A 178 -0.80 -27.96 10.18
CA ALA A 178 -1.81 -27.98 11.22
C ALA A 178 -2.80 -29.14 11.04
N ALA A 179 -3.23 -29.41 9.80
CA ALA A 179 -4.06 -30.56 9.46
C ALA A 179 -3.35 -31.89 9.77
N ALA A 180 -2.05 -32.00 9.44
CA ALA A 180 -1.25 -33.18 9.76
C ALA A 180 -1.16 -33.40 11.26
N TYR A 181 -0.97 -32.35 12.05
CA TYR A 181 -0.96 -32.42 13.52
C TYR A 181 -2.33 -32.78 14.09
N ALA A 182 -3.40 -32.15 13.64
CA ALA A 182 -4.77 -32.41 14.09
C ALA A 182 -5.16 -33.88 13.84
N LYS A 183 -4.76 -34.45 12.70
CA LYS A 183 -5.04 -35.84 12.34
C LYS A 183 -4.50 -36.85 13.35
N LEU A 184 -3.44 -36.55 14.09
CA LEU A 184 -2.88 -37.47 15.10
C LEU A 184 -3.87 -37.87 16.20
N SER A 185 -4.85 -37.04 16.49
CA SER A 185 -5.86 -37.26 17.52
C SER A 185 -7.23 -37.65 16.96
N MET A 186 -7.38 -37.78 15.63
CA MET A 186 -8.66 -38.03 14.97
C MET A 186 -8.83 -39.51 14.64
N THR A 187 -10.05 -40.00 14.80
CA THR A 187 -10.49 -41.25 14.17
C THR A 187 -10.66 -41.06 12.67
N ASP A 188 -10.73 -42.16 11.90
CA ASP A 188 -10.94 -42.06 10.45
C ASP A 188 -12.23 -41.30 10.12
N ALA A 189 -13.31 -41.52 10.86
CA ALA A 189 -14.58 -40.81 10.64
C ALA A 189 -14.46 -39.29 10.91
N GLN A 190 -13.71 -38.90 11.94
CA GLN A 190 -13.44 -37.49 12.22
C GLN A 190 -12.54 -36.85 11.17
N TRP A 191 -11.59 -37.63 10.63
CA TRP A 191 -10.76 -37.16 9.53
C TRP A 191 -11.57 -36.94 8.25
N GLU A 192 -12.47 -37.87 7.91
CA GLU A 192 -13.35 -37.69 6.76
C GLU A 192 -14.25 -36.44 6.90
N ALA A 193 -14.80 -36.20 8.10
CA ALA A 193 -15.55 -34.97 8.38
C ALA A 193 -14.65 -33.71 8.24
N TYR A 194 -13.42 -33.75 8.76
CA TYR A 194 -12.45 -32.66 8.66
C TYR A 194 -12.12 -32.31 7.19
N LEU A 195 -11.94 -33.33 6.33
CA LEU A 195 -11.70 -33.11 4.90
C LEU A 195 -12.86 -32.38 4.21
N THR A 196 -14.11 -32.66 4.62
CA THR A 196 -15.28 -31.96 4.10
C THR A 196 -15.42 -30.55 4.68
N GLU A 197 -15.40 -30.43 6.00
CA GLU A 197 -15.78 -29.21 6.72
C GLU A 197 -14.66 -28.16 6.76
N LYS A 198 -13.39 -28.59 6.82
CA LYS A 198 -12.24 -27.69 6.98
C LYS A 198 -11.40 -27.56 5.71
N VAL A 199 -11.23 -28.65 4.95
CA VAL A 199 -10.45 -28.62 3.70
C VAL A 199 -11.33 -28.31 2.50
N GLY A 200 -12.66 -28.48 2.62
CA GLY A 200 -13.64 -28.18 1.57
C GLY A 200 -13.69 -29.23 0.44
N LEU A 201 -13.26 -30.45 0.69
CA LEU A 201 -13.25 -31.52 -0.31
C LEU A 201 -14.62 -32.23 -0.38
N ASP A 202 -15.15 -32.40 -1.59
CA ASP A 202 -16.39 -33.14 -1.82
C ASP A 202 -16.29 -34.57 -1.21
N GLU A 203 -17.31 -34.99 -0.47
CA GLU A 203 -17.38 -36.33 0.14
C GLU A 203 -17.25 -37.47 -0.90
N LYS A 204 -17.65 -37.20 -2.14
CA LYS A 204 -17.61 -38.17 -3.24
C LYS A 204 -16.30 -38.18 -4.00
N ASP A 205 -15.43 -37.18 -3.81
CA ASP A 205 -14.14 -37.09 -4.47
C ASP A 205 -13.08 -37.84 -3.66
N THR A 206 -13.11 -39.17 -3.76
CA THR A 206 -12.18 -40.06 -3.05
C THR A 206 -10.74 -39.89 -3.48
N ASP A 207 -10.50 -39.46 -4.72
CA ASP A 207 -9.14 -39.28 -5.26
C ASP A 207 -8.50 -38.01 -4.67
N ALA A 208 -9.20 -36.87 -4.67
CA ALA A 208 -8.72 -35.64 -4.05
C ALA A 208 -8.48 -35.80 -2.53
N ARG A 209 -9.39 -36.50 -1.83
CA ARG A 209 -9.26 -36.79 -0.38
C ARG A 209 -8.06 -37.68 -0.09
N THR A 210 -7.80 -38.68 -0.92
CA THR A 210 -6.62 -39.54 -0.81
C THR A 210 -5.34 -38.74 -1.10
N GLU A 211 -5.33 -37.96 -2.17
CA GLU A 211 -4.20 -37.14 -2.55
C GLU A 211 -3.84 -36.14 -1.43
N TYR A 212 -4.80 -35.44 -0.86
CA TYR A 212 -4.58 -34.51 0.24
C TYR A 212 -4.05 -35.25 1.49
N THR A 213 -4.65 -36.39 1.84
CA THR A 213 -4.21 -37.21 2.97
C THR A 213 -2.76 -37.70 2.78
N ASP A 214 -2.36 -38.08 1.57
CA ASP A 214 -1.00 -38.48 1.26
C ASP A 214 -0.02 -37.30 1.18
N LYS A 215 -0.50 -36.12 0.80
CA LYS A 215 0.24 -34.85 0.86
C LYS A 215 0.66 -34.56 2.31
N ILE A 216 -0.29 -34.53 3.26
CA ILE A 216 0.02 -34.17 4.65
C ILE A 216 0.87 -35.23 5.36
N LYS A 217 0.73 -36.50 5.03
CA LYS A 217 1.62 -37.55 5.56
C LYS A 217 3.11 -37.33 5.24
N LYS A 218 3.40 -36.73 4.08
CA LYS A 218 4.78 -36.41 3.65
C LYS A 218 5.42 -35.29 4.47
N LEU A 219 4.63 -34.54 5.24
CA LEU A 219 5.11 -33.47 6.12
C LEU A 219 5.79 -34.01 7.38
N ASN A 220 5.65 -35.32 7.66
CA ASN A 220 6.31 -36.02 8.77
C ASN A 220 5.96 -35.47 10.17
N ILE A 221 4.78 -34.88 10.36
CA ILE A 221 4.26 -34.50 11.67
C ILE A 221 3.66 -35.76 12.32
N ASN A 222 4.41 -36.42 13.20
CA ASN A 222 4.02 -37.66 13.84
C ASN A 222 3.82 -37.53 15.37
N SER A 223 4.15 -36.39 15.92
CA SER A 223 4.05 -36.10 17.35
C SER A 223 3.89 -34.59 17.63
N ALA A 224 3.52 -34.24 18.87
CA ALA A 224 3.55 -32.85 19.32
C ALA A 224 4.96 -32.23 19.24
N ALA A 225 6.02 -33.03 19.41
CA ALA A 225 7.39 -32.55 19.28
C ALA A 225 7.73 -32.18 17.82
N ASP A 226 7.26 -32.95 16.84
CA ASP A 226 7.45 -32.61 15.43
C ASP A 226 6.69 -31.33 15.06
N TRP A 227 5.47 -31.17 15.59
CA TRP A 227 4.71 -29.95 15.43
C TRP A 227 5.42 -28.72 16.00
N GLU A 228 5.90 -28.81 17.25
CA GLU A 228 6.67 -27.71 17.86
C GLU A 228 7.96 -27.41 17.11
N ALA A 229 8.66 -28.45 16.62
CA ALA A 229 9.85 -28.26 15.77
C ALA A 229 9.53 -27.55 14.46
N TYR A 230 8.40 -27.88 13.82
CA TYR A 230 7.94 -27.14 12.65
C TYR A 230 7.63 -25.68 12.99
N LEU A 231 6.90 -25.41 14.08
CA LEU A 231 6.60 -24.04 14.50
C LEU A 231 7.88 -23.21 14.74
N ASP A 232 8.94 -23.81 15.26
CA ASP A 232 10.23 -23.14 15.45
C ASP A 232 10.96 -22.81 14.14
N THR A 233 10.53 -23.38 13.00
CA THR A 233 11.04 -23.00 11.68
C THR A 233 10.35 -21.80 11.08
N ILE A 234 9.14 -21.46 11.55
CA ILE A 234 8.31 -20.38 11.00
C ILE A 234 8.05 -19.23 11.99
N ALA A 235 8.33 -19.42 13.28
CA ALA A 235 8.01 -18.44 14.31
C ALA A 235 9.10 -18.34 15.38
N LEU A 236 9.44 -17.13 15.77
CA LEU A 236 10.21 -16.86 16.98
C LEU A 236 9.38 -17.27 18.19
N ARG A 237 10.03 -17.87 19.20
CA ARG A 237 9.35 -18.35 20.40
C ARG A 237 9.51 -17.32 21.54
N PRO A 238 8.41 -16.81 22.15
CA PRO A 238 8.47 -15.99 23.35
C PRO A 238 9.30 -16.63 24.47
N GLY A 239 10.18 -15.83 25.10
CA GLY A 239 11.10 -16.28 26.13
C GLY A 239 12.45 -16.77 25.60
N THR A 240 12.76 -16.60 24.34
CA THR A 240 14.10 -16.80 23.76
C THR A 240 14.80 -15.47 23.50
N ASP A 241 16.14 -15.47 23.48
CA ASP A 241 16.94 -14.27 23.19
C ASP A 241 16.57 -13.66 21.82
N ALA A 242 16.27 -14.50 20.81
CA ALA A 242 15.83 -14.04 19.49
C ALA A 242 14.49 -13.30 19.56
N TRP A 243 13.54 -13.80 20.35
CA TRP A 243 12.28 -13.12 20.59
C TRP A 243 12.46 -11.79 21.32
N ASP A 244 13.28 -11.79 22.39
CA ASP A 244 13.49 -10.58 23.21
C ASP A 244 14.17 -9.47 22.37
N ASN A 245 15.12 -9.82 21.51
CA ASN A 245 15.72 -8.90 20.55
C ASN A 245 14.69 -8.37 19.56
N TYR A 246 13.82 -9.22 19.02
CA TYR A 246 12.76 -8.80 18.11
C TYR A 246 11.75 -7.85 18.78
N VAL A 247 11.33 -8.15 20.00
CA VAL A 247 10.45 -7.24 20.79
C VAL A 247 11.13 -5.88 20.97
N GLN A 248 12.43 -5.86 21.29
CA GLN A 248 13.17 -4.61 21.42
C GLN A 248 13.22 -3.85 20.10
N ASP A 249 13.37 -4.54 18.95
CA ASP A 249 13.34 -3.91 17.61
C ASP A 249 12.01 -3.21 17.35
N VAL A 250 10.88 -3.80 17.74
CA VAL A 250 9.56 -3.17 17.60
C VAL A 250 9.41 -1.95 18.53
N LEU A 251 9.88 -2.05 19.76
CA LEU A 251 9.86 -0.91 20.70
C LEU A 251 10.77 0.24 20.23
N ASP A 252 11.91 -0.08 19.65
CA ASP A 252 12.84 0.88 19.06
C ASP A 252 12.24 1.59 17.84
N LEU A 253 11.41 0.91 17.04
CA LEU A 253 10.68 1.52 15.93
C LEU A 253 9.74 2.63 16.41
N ILE A 254 9.01 2.37 17.49
CA ILE A 254 8.12 3.38 18.08
C ILE A 254 8.93 4.56 18.63
N GLU A 255 10.07 4.29 19.26
CA GLU A 255 10.98 5.34 19.72
C GLU A 255 11.61 6.11 18.55
N TYR A 256 11.99 5.42 17.45
CA TYR A 256 12.47 6.08 16.23
C TYR A 256 11.43 7.04 15.66
N ALA A 257 10.18 6.62 15.62
CA ALA A 257 9.10 7.48 15.11
C ALA A 257 8.77 8.64 16.06
N ASN A 258 8.69 8.42 17.37
CA ASN A 258 8.11 9.35 18.33
C ASN A 258 9.09 9.92 19.37
N GLY A 259 10.28 9.33 19.50
CA GLY A 259 11.26 9.74 20.50
C GLY A 259 11.77 11.16 20.28
N ASP A 260 12.10 11.85 21.37
CA ASP A 260 12.69 13.19 21.33
C ASP A 260 14.12 13.13 20.79
N ALA A 261 14.45 14.00 19.83
CA ALA A 261 15.75 14.00 19.14
C ALA A 261 16.94 14.34 20.03
N THR A 262 16.72 14.92 21.22
CA THR A 262 17.78 15.35 22.14
C THR A 262 18.00 14.40 23.30
N THR A 263 17.01 13.57 23.63
CA THR A 263 17.01 12.72 24.81
C THR A 263 16.91 11.22 24.53
N SER A 264 16.51 10.83 23.31
CA SER A 264 16.40 9.42 22.93
C SER A 264 17.38 9.07 21.82
N TYR A 265 17.95 7.85 21.87
CA TYR A 265 18.89 7.36 20.86
C TYR A 265 18.25 7.31 19.45
N TRP A 266 17.08 6.70 19.36
CA TRP A 266 16.41 6.53 18.08
C TRP A 266 15.82 7.83 17.54
N GLY A 267 15.37 8.73 18.42
CA GLY A 267 14.97 10.08 18.04
C GLY A 267 16.13 10.92 17.50
N ALA A 268 17.33 10.80 18.10
CA ALA A 268 18.54 11.45 17.61
C ALA A 268 18.96 10.89 16.24
N LEU A 269 18.84 9.56 16.04
CA LEU A 269 19.14 8.94 14.74
C LEU A 269 18.14 9.37 13.66
N ARG A 270 16.84 9.46 13.98
CA ARG A 270 15.85 10.04 13.06
C ARG A 270 16.23 11.45 12.64
N ALA A 271 16.65 12.29 13.59
CA ALA A 271 17.10 13.65 13.31
C ALA A 271 18.35 13.68 12.41
N ALA A 272 19.31 12.79 12.66
CA ALA A 272 20.50 12.63 11.81
C ALA A 272 20.16 12.16 10.39
N ASN A 273 19.10 11.40 10.24
CA ASN A 273 18.57 10.95 8.95
C ASN A 273 17.74 12.04 8.21
N GLY A 274 17.55 13.22 8.82
CA GLY A 274 16.95 14.37 8.16
C GLY A 274 15.60 14.83 8.72
N HIS A 275 15.05 14.16 9.75
CA HIS A 275 13.76 14.54 10.33
C HIS A 275 13.83 14.69 11.85
N ALA A 276 13.99 15.92 12.32
CA ALA A 276 14.19 16.19 13.75
C ALA A 276 12.91 16.06 14.60
N LYS A 277 11.74 16.40 14.04
CA LYS A 277 10.46 16.32 14.75
C LYS A 277 9.97 14.86 14.82
N PRO A 278 9.19 14.48 15.86
CA PRO A 278 8.47 13.21 15.84
C PRO A 278 7.55 13.07 14.62
N PHE A 279 7.45 11.85 14.07
CA PHE A 279 6.49 11.53 13.00
C PHE A 279 5.06 11.35 13.51
N ASN A 280 4.87 11.38 14.84
CA ASN A 280 3.58 11.24 15.49
C ASN A 280 2.87 9.91 15.14
N LEU A 281 3.60 8.80 15.24
CA LEU A 281 3.07 7.46 15.08
C LEU A 281 1.96 7.20 16.11
N GLN A 282 0.79 6.82 15.63
CA GLN A 282 -0.41 6.56 16.44
C GLN A 282 -0.83 5.10 16.38
N TYR A 283 -0.58 4.41 15.28
CA TYR A 283 -0.99 3.04 15.00
C TYR A 283 0.20 2.16 14.68
N ILE A 284 0.11 0.89 15.06
CA ILE A 284 1.04 -0.16 14.63
C ILE A 284 0.27 -1.46 14.40
N GLY A 285 0.46 -2.07 13.23
CA GLY A 285 -0.07 -3.40 12.96
C GLY A 285 0.89 -4.47 13.45
N LEU A 286 0.38 -5.42 14.21
CA LEU A 286 1.10 -6.58 14.71
C LEU A 286 0.65 -7.84 13.96
N GLY A 287 1.42 -8.21 12.95
CA GLY A 287 1.13 -9.30 12.03
C GLY A 287 0.48 -8.83 10.72
N ASN A 288 0.54 -9.70 9.72
CA ASN A 288 -0.10 -9.54 8.43
C ASN A 288 -0.73 -10.87 8.03
N GLU A 289 -2.05 -10.90 7.80
CA GLU A 289 -2.76 -12.11 7.39
C GLU A 289 -2.48 -13.33 8.26
N ASN A 290 -2.22 -13.14 9.56
CA ASN A 290 -1.90 -14.21 10.49
C ASN A 290 -3.13 -14.73 11.23
N TRP A 291 -3.10 -16.02 11.61
CA TRP A 291 -4.18 -16.67 12.33
C TRP A 291 -3.69 -17.83 13.22
N GLY A 292 -4.56 -18.29 14.11
CA GLY A 292 -4.38 -19.50 14.91
C GLY A 292 -3.40 -19.35 16.07
N ALA A 293 -3.18 -20.46 16.78
CA ALA A 293 -2.53 -20.47 18.09
C ALA A 293 -1.11 -19.88 18.12
N VAL A 294 -0.33 -20.04 17.06
CA VAL A 294 1.03 -19.49 16.96
C VAL A 294 1.00 -17.97 16.87
N TYR A 295 0.06 -17.42 16.08
CA TYR A 295 -0.18 -15.98 15.99
C TYR A 295 -0.66 -15.43 17.33
N GLU A 296 -1.71 -16.02 17.91
CA GLU A 296 -2.28 -15.60 19.19
C GLU A 296 -1.22 -15.52 20.30
N ARG A 297 -0.36 -16.54 20.40
CA ARG A 297 0.76 -16.58 21.35
C ARG A 297 1.72 -15.40 21.18
N ASN A 298 2.19 -15.19 19.96
CA ASN A 298 3.19 -14.18 19.65
C ASN A 298 2.58 -12.77 19.73
N PHE A 299 1.38 -12.58 19.17
CA PHE A 299 0.64 -11.31 19.27
C PHE A 299 0.43 -10.88 20.72
N LYS A 300 -0.07 -11.78 21.58
CA LYS A 300 -0.31 -11.49 23.00
C LYS A 300 0.95 -11.01 23.72
N ALA A 301 2.10 -11.66 23.45
CA ALA A 301 3.37 -11.29 24.05
C ALA A 301 3.86 -9.92 23.57
N LEU A 302 3.78 -9.66 22.25
CA LEU A 302 4.21 -8.40 21.64
C LEU A 302 3.27 -7.24 21.99
N TYR A 303 1.94 -7.46 21.94
CA TYR A 303 0.92 -6.50 22.37
C TYR A 303 1.19 -6.02 23.80
N LYS A 304 1.43 -6.97 24.72
CA LYS A 304 1.76 -6.64 26.12
C LYS A 304 2.99 -5.73 26.20
N ALA A 305 4.08 -6.06 25.52
CA ALA A 305 5.30 -5.27 25.53
C ALA A 305 5.08 -3.85 24.97
N VAL A 306 4.34 -3.72 23.87
CA VAL A 306 4.00 -2.42 23.28
C VAL A 306 3.14 -1.60 24.23
N LYS A 307 2.07 -2.16 24.79
CA LYS A 307 1.15 -1.43 25.67
C LYS A 307 1.75 -1.07 27.02
N GLU A 308 2.69 -1.86 27.55
CA GLU A 308 3.44 -1.52 28.78
C GLU A 308 4.33 -0.29 28.58
N LYS A 309 5.01 -0.17 27.44
CA LYS A 309 5.93 0.95 27.18
C LYS A 309 5.25 2.15 26.52
N TYR A 310 4.29 1.90 25.63
CA TYR A 310 3.61 2.91 24.81
C TYR A 310 2.08 2.73 24.84
N PRO A 311 1.41 2.95 25.98
CA PRO A 311 -0.02 2.69 26.15
C PRO A 311 -0.92 3.49 25.18
N GLN A 312 -0.43 4.61 24.68
CA GLN A 312 -1.14 5.49 23.72
C GLN A 312 -1.18 4.94 22.30
N ILE A 313 -0.29 4.01 21.94
CA ILE A 313 -0.26 3.43 20.58
C ILE A 313 -1.48 2.50 20.41
N LYS A 314 -2.23 2.73 19.36
CA LYS A 314 -3.30 1.84 18.95
C LYS A 314 -2.71 0.67 18.18
N VAL A 315 -3.09 -0.53 18.56
CA VAL A 315 -2.62 -1.76 17.94
C VAL A 315 -3.66 -2.26 16.95
N ILE A 316 -3.20 -2.69 15.77
CA ILE A 316 -4.01 -3.38 14.77
C ILE A 316 -3.64 -4.85 14.82
N SER A 317 -4.66 -5.71 14.94
CA SER A 317 -4.56 -7.18 14.91
C SER A 317 -4.94 -7.70 13.53
N SER A 318 -4.69 -8.98 13.24
CA SER A 318 -5.02 -9.60 11.95
C SER A 318 -6.22 -10.55 12.07
N ALA A 319 -7.14 -10.48 11.12
CA ALA A 319 -8.22 -11.46 10.97
C ALA A 319 -7.78 -12.71 10.18
N GLY A 320 -6.58 -12.74 9.64
CA GLY A 320 -6.10 -13.78 8.73
C GLY A 320 -6.31 -13.42 7.26
N THR A 321 -6.25 -14.43 6.39
CA THR A 321 -6.46 -14.30 4.94
C THR A 321 -7.92 -14.56 4.52
N TYR A 322 -8.77 -14.94 5.47
CA TYR A 322 -10.15 -15.38 5.23
C TYR A 322 -11.14 -14.32 5.68
N LEU A 323 -12.28 -14.26 5.02
CA LEU A 323 -13.37 -13.32 5.30
C LEU A 323 -14.51 -13.95 6.10
N GLU A 324 -14.51 -15.25 6.17
CA GLU A 324 -15.55 -16.08 6.80
C GLU A 324 -14.99 -17.46 7.13
N GLY A 325 -15.75 -18.24 7.88
CA GLY A 325 -15.40 -19.58 8.29
C GLY A 325 -14.58 -19.62 9.57
N ASP A 326 -14.26 -20.84 10.01
CA ASP A 326 -13.75 -21.11 11.36
C ASP A 326 -12.46 -20.36 11.72
N ALA A 327 -11.57 -20.14 10.76
CA ALA A 327 -10.32 -19.42 11.02
C ALA A 327 -10.60 -17.93 11.31
N TYR A 328 -11.43 -17.30 10.48
CA TYR A 328 -11.88 -15.92 10.67
C TYR A 328 -12.71 -15.79 11.97
N ASP A 329 -13.75 -16.61 12.11
CA ASP A 329 -14.65 -16.59 13.28
C ASP A 329 -13.86 -16.83 14.58
N GLY A 330 -12.90 -17.75 14.55
CA GLY A 330 -12.02 -18.04 15.67
C GLY A 330 -11.13 -16.85 16.06
N ASN A 331 -10.49 -16.20 15.10
CA ASN A 331 -9.71 -14.99 15.32
C ASN A 331 -10.56 -13.85 15.85
N MET A 332 -11.72 -13.57 15.24
CA MET A 332 -12.63 -12.51 15.68
C MET A 332 -13.12 -12.75 17.12
N ALA A 333 -13.58 -13.97 17.43
CA ALA A 333 -14.03 -14.32 18.78
C ALA A 333 -12.90 -14.21 19.82
N TRP A 334 -11.66 -14.53 19.45
CA TRP A 334 -10.51 -14.37 20.33
C TRP A 334 -10.18 -12.88 20.55
N ILE A 335 -10.17 -12.07 19.51
CA ILE A 335 -9.90 -10.63 19.59
C ILE A 335 -10.97 -9.94 20.44
N ASP A 336 -12.25 -10.18 20.20
CA ASP A 336 -13.36 -9.60 20.95
C ASP A 336 -13.32 -9.97 22.44
N ARG A 337 -12.83 -11.17 22.76
CA ARG A 337 -12.70 -11.62 24.14
C ARG A 337 -11.53 -11.00 24.89
N GLU A 338 -10.35 -10.85 24.21
CA GLU A 338 -9.10 -10.50 24.89
C GLU A 338 -8.53 -9.12 24.47
N PHE A 339 -8.85 -8.64 23.27
CA PHE A 339 -8.21 -7.48 22.64
C PHE A 339 -9.18 -6.54 21.92
N LYS A 340 -10.41 -6.42 22.41
CA LYS A 340 -11.45 -5.57 21.79
C LYS A 340 -11.10 -4.09 21.65
N ASP A 341 -10.02 -3.62 22.28
CA ASP A 341 -9.47 -2.27 22.14
C ASP A 341 -8.50 -2.15 20.94
N THR A 342 -8.29 -3.23 20.21
CA THR A 342 -7.55 -3.22 18.93
C THR A 342 -8.49 -2.92 17.77
N VAL A 343 -7.90 -2.62 16.60
CA VAL A 343 -8.60 -2.57 15.31
C VAL A 343 -8.21 -3.83 14.55
N VAL A 344 -9.18 -4.51 13.95
CA VAL A 344 -8.94 -5.78 13.23
C VAL A 344 -8.71 -5.52 11.76
N ASP A 345 -7.58 -5.97 11.22
CA ASP A 345 -7.22 -5.87 9.81
C ASP A 345 -7.87 -7.02 9.02
N GLU A 346 -8.80 -6.69 8.13
CA GLU A 346 -9.49 -7.60 7.20
C GLU A 346 -9.03 -7.36 5.76
N HIS A 347 -8.85 -8.43 4.97
CA HIS A 347 -8.40 -8.38 3.59
C HIS A 347 -9.43 -8.99 2.62
N TYR A 348 -9.66 -8.32 1.47
CA TYR A 348 -10.71 -8.65 0.51
C TYR A 348 -10.16 -8.79 -0.91
N TYR A 349 -9.79 -9.99 -1.29
CA TYR A 349 -9.46 -10.38 -2.66
C TYR A 349 -10.36 -11.54 -3.06
N THR A 350 -11.59 -11.22 -3.48
CA THR A 350 -12.67 -12.19 -3.64
C THR A 350 -13.14 -12.28 -5.10
N TYR A 351 -14.22 -13.01 -5.35
CA TYR A 351 -14.76 -13.20 -6.68
C TYR A 351 -15.48 -11.94 -7.21
N ASP A 352 -15.66 -11.87 -8.53
CA ASP A 352 -16.41 -10.81 -9.21
C ASP A 352 -17.83 -10.66 -8.64
N GLY A 353 -18.18 -9.46 -8.21
CA GLY A 353 -19.46 -9.11 -7.61
C GLY A 353 -19.55 -9.25 -6.10
N TYR A 354 -18.54 -9.81 -5.43
CA TYR A 354 -18.56 -9.95 -3.97
C TYR A 354 -18.81 -8.63 -3.24
N LEU A 355 -18.13 -7.58 -3.65
CA LEU A 355 -18.25 -6.27 -2.99
C LEU A 355 -19.65 -5.63 -3.20
N PHE A 356 -20.35 -5.95 -4.28
CA PHE A 356 -21.76 -5.57 -4.45
C PHE A 356 -22.66 -6.31 -3.48
N ASP A 357 -22.49 -7.62 -3.40
CA ASP A 357 -23.36 -8.51 -2.63
C ASP A 357 -23.18 -8.31 -1.11
N HIS A 358 -22.03 -7.74 -0.69
CA HIS A 358 -21.66 -7.54 0.72
C HIS A 358 -21.53 -6.06 1.12
N ASN A 359 -22.17 -5.14 0.39
CA ASN A 359 -22.21 -3.72 0.77
C ASN A 359 -22.77 -3.49 2.19
N ASP A 360 -23.59 -4.41 2.69
CA ASP A 360 -24.22 -4.38 4.00
C ASP A 360 -23.48 -5.21 5.08
N ARG A 361 -22.27 -5.73 4.78
CA ARG A 361 -21.51 -6.61 5.66
C ARG A 361 -21.47 -6.12 7.11
N TYR A 362 -21.21 -4.83 7.31
CA TYR A 362 -21.02 -4.25 8.63
C TYR A 362 -22.31 -3.69 9.27
N ASP A 363 -23.45 -3.73 8.59
CA ASP A 363 -24.72 -3.20 9.11
C ASP A 363 -25.16 -3.91 10.40
N SER A 364 -24.79 -5.19 10.56
CA SER A 364 -25.13 -6.03 11.72
C SER A 364 -23.95 -6.27 12.69
N PHE A 365 -22.79 -5.67 12.47
CA PHE A 365 -21.63 -5.84 13.37
C PHE A 365 -21.90 -5.31 14.77
N ASP A 366 -21.35 -5.99 15.77
CA ASP A 366 -21.44 -5.55 17.18
C ASP A 366 -20.60 -4.28 17.39
N ARG A 367 -21.27 -3.16 17.63
CA ARG A 367 -20.63 -1.85 17.91
C ARG A 367 -19.88 -1.80 19.24
N SER A 368 -19.98 -2.83 20.08
CA SER A 368 -19.23 -2.96 21.33
C SER A 368 -17.99 -3.84 21.21
N GLY A 369 -17.81 -4.51 20.07
CA GLY A 369 -16.67 -5.33 19.71
C GLY A 369 -15.46 -4.53 19.21
N ALA A 370 -14.45 -5.22 18.69
CA ALA A 370 -13.32 -4.60 18.03
C ALA A 370 -13.76 -3.88 16.74
N HIS A 371 -13.18 -2.71 16.48
CA HIS A 371 -13.41 -2.01 15.21
C HIS A 371 -12.65 -2.66 14.08
N VAL A 372 -13.03 -2.35 12.84
CA VAL A 372 -12.48 -2.95 11.63
C VAL A 372 -11.62 -1.96 10.86
N PHE A 373 -10.52 -2.45 10.35
CA PHE A 373 -9.70 -1.84 9.31
C PHE A 373 -9.75 -2.75 8.07
N VAL A 374 -10.31 -2.28 6.97
CA VAL A 374 -10.21 -2.98 5.69
C VAL A 374 -8.84 -2.65 5.10
N GLY A 375 -7.81 -3.39 5.51
CA GLY A 375 -6.41 -3.02 5.27
C GLY A 375 -5.89 -3.33 3.89
N GLU A 376 -6.49 -4.34 3.24
CA GLU A 376 -6.21 -4.64 1.84
C GLU A 376 -7.51 -5.05 1.15
N TYR A 377 -7.88 -4.33 0.09
CA TYR A 377 -8.98 -4.76 -0.77
C TYR A 377 -8.80 -4.27 -2.20
N ALA A 378 -9.36 -5.01 -3.12
CA ALA A 378 -9.56 -4.63 -4.51
C ALA A 378 -10.64 -5.53 -5.13
N ALA A 379 -11.38 -5.01 -6.11
CA ALA A 379 -12.19 -5.86 -6.97
C ALA A 379 -11.28 -6.70 -7.88
N THR A 380 -11.62 -7.99 -8.04
CA THR A 380 -10.76 -8.97 -8.71
C THR A 380 -11.49 -9.71 -9.83
N SER A 381 -12.19 -9.00 -10.71
CA SER A 381 -13.02 -9.59 -11.77
C SER A 381 -12.23 -10.50 -12.73
N ALA A 382 -10.93 -10.23 -12.92
CA ALA A 382 -10.02 -11.08 -13.69
C ALA A 382 -9.30 -12.14 -12.83
N GLY A 383 -9.64 -12.20 -11.52
CA GLY A 383 -8.91 -13.00 -10.54
C GLY A 383 -7.55 -12.38 -10.16
N ILE A 384 -6.96 -12.92 -9.10
CA ILE A 384 -5.61 -12.54 -8.66
C ILE A 384 -4.61 -13.39 -9.44
N GLY A 385 -3.52 -12.80 -9.92
CA GLY A 385 -2.52 -13.59 -10.60
C GLY A 385 -1.41 -12.82 -11.27
N THR A 386 -0.69 -13.50 -12.13
CA THR A 386 0.50 -12.99 -12.82
C THR A 386 0.19 -12.31 -14.15
N ILE A 387 -1.04 -12.41 -14.66
CA ILE A 387 -1.42 -11.78 -15.92
C ILE A 387 -1.63 -10.28 -15.67
N GLU A 388 -0.90 -9.45 -16.39
CA GLU A 388 -1.06 -8.00 -16.30
C GLU A 388 -2.46 -7.59 -16.75
N THR A 389 -3.26 -7.14 -15.80
CA THR A 389 -4.62 -6.64 -16.05
C THR A 389 -4.80 -5.36 -15.24
N LYS A 390 -5.03 -4.25 -15.92
CA LYS A 390 -5.30 -2.98 -15.24
C LYS A 390 -6.77 -2.92 -14.84
N SER A 391 -7.03 -2.40 -13.66
CA SER A 391 -8.39 -2.16 -13.18
C SER A 391 -9.22 -1.40 -14.21
N ASN A 392 -10.45 -1.84 -14.40
CA ASN A 392 -11.43 -1.29 -15.34
C ASN A 392 -12.58 -0.60 -14.61
N ILE A 393 -13.52 -0.02 -15.38
CA ILE A 393 -14.64 0.74 -14.77
C ILE A 393 -15.59 -0.15 -13.97
N TRP A 394 -15.72 -1.43 -14.31
CA TRP A 394 -16.59 -2.35 -13.58
C TRP A 394 -16.04 -2.62 -12.18
N GLU A 395 -14.76 -2.90 -12.07
CA GLU A 395 -14.05 -3.06 -10.80
C GLU A 395 -14.12 -1.78 -9.96
N ALA A 396 -13.89 -0.62 -10.58
CA ALA A 396 -14.00 0.66 -9.90
C ALA A 396 -15.41 0.96 -9.37
N VAL A 397 -16.45 0.62 -10.11
CA VAL A 397 -17.86 0.75 -9.70
C VAL A 397 -18.19 -0.23 -8.57
N GLU A 398 -17.64 -1.44 -8.60
CA GLU A 398 -17.77 -2.43 -7.54
C GLU A 398 -17.16 -1.91 -6.23
N GLU A 399 -15.92 -1.43 -6.28
CA GLU A 399 -15.23 -0.83 -5.14
C GLU A 399 -15.98 0.39 -4.58
N ALA A 400 -16.46 1.27 -5.47
CA ALA A 400 -17.21 2.46 -5.06
C ALA A 400 -18.52 2.08 -4.34
N SER A 401 -19.22 1.04 -4.82
CA SER A 401 -20.45 0.55 -4.17
C SER A 401 -20.15 0.07 -2.75
N TYR A 402 -19.07 -0.67 -2.56
CA TYR A 402 -18.64 -1.17 -1.26
C TYR A 402 -18.25 -0.03 -0.32
N LEU A 403 -17.51 0.96 -0.81
CA LEU A 403 -17.14 2.14 -0.02
C LEU A 403 -18.36 2.90 0.52
N THR A 404 -19.51 2.90 -0.18
CA THR A 404 -20.74 3.49 0.37
C THR A 404 -21.24 2.75 1.61
N GLY A 405 -21.05 1.43 1.67
CA GLY A 405 -21.33 0.60 2.83
C GLY A 405 -20.37 0.88 3.99
N LEU A 406 -19.08 1.08 3.69
CA LEU A 406 -18.08 1.43 4.70
C LEU A 406 -18.36 2.80 5.31
N GLU A 407 -18.67 3.83 4.50
CA GLU A 407 -19.06 5.15 5.01
C GLU A 407 -20.31 5.09 5.89
N ARG A 408 -21.28 4.25 5.55
CA ARG A 408 -22.50 4.04 6.36
C ARG A 408 -22.18 3.46 7.73
N ASN A 409 -21.15 2.66 7.82
CA ASN A 409 -20.69 1.95 9.02
C ASN A 409 -19.41 2.54 9.63
N GLY A 410 -19.18 3.85 9.46
CA GLY A 410 -18.01 4.54 10.00
C GLY A 410 -17.95 4.60 11.54
N ASP A 411 -18.93 4.04 12.23
CA ASP A 411 -18.95 3.82 13.68
C ASP A 411 -18.33 2.47 14.09
N VAL A 412 -18.00 1.61 13.13
CA VAL A 412 -17.32 0.32 13.35
C VAL A 412 -16.15 0.11 12.38
N VAL A 413 -16.20 0.70 11.18
CA VAL A 413 -15.11 0.65 10.21
C VAL A 413 -14.28 1.93 10.33
N ASP A 414 -13.12 1.83 10.95
CA ASP A 414 -12.24 2.99 11.20
C ASP A 414 -11.51 3.44 9.93
N MET A 415 -11.08 2.51 9.08
CA MET A 415 -10.23 2.77 7.92
C MET A 415 -10.44 1.77 6.80
N ALA A 416 -10.13 2.17 5.57
CA ALA A 416 -10.04 1.28 4.41
C ALA A 416 -8.90 1.70 3.49
N SER A 417 -8.16 0.75 2.93
CA SER A 417 -7.08 0.99 1.99
C SER A 417 -7.08 0.00 0.83
N TYR A 418 -7.07 0.54 -0.38
CA TYR A 418 -6.82 -0.26 -1.58
C TYR A 418 -5.39 -0.82 -1.57
N ALA A 419 -5.21 -2.04 -2.01
CA ALA A 419 -3.90 -2.68 -2.12
C ALA A 419 -3.81 -3.62 -3.35
N PRO A 420 -2.60 -3.71 -3.97
CA PRO A 420 -1.42 -2.84 -3.79
C PRO A 420 -1.54 -1.48 -4.51
N THR A 421 -0.65 -0.53 -4.12
CA THR A 421 -0.72 0.82 -4.71
C THR A 421 -0.02 0.92 -6.07
N PHE A 422 1.15 0.31 -6.25
CA PHE A 422 1.99 0.48 -7.42
C PHE A 422 2.35 -0.82 -8.11
N ALA A 423 2.34 -0.80 -9.46
CA ALA A 423 2.91 -1.86 -10.28
C ALA A 423 3.70 -1.30 -11.45
N LYS A 424 4.89 -1.85 -11.68
CA LYS A 424 5.66 -1.60 -12.88
C LYS A 424 5.18 -2.53 -14.00
N VAL A 425 4.87 -1.95 -15.16
CA VAL A 425 4.46 -2.69 -16.35
C VAL A 425 5.53 -3.71 -16.73
N ASN A 426 5.13 -4.94 -17.05
CA ASN A 426 5.97 -6.09 -17.36
C ASN A 426 6.92 -6.54 -16.23
N ALA A 427 6.64 -6.17 -14.97
CA ALA A 427 7.50 -6.53 -13.84
C ALA A 427 6.70 -6.64 -12.53
N GLN A 428 5.48 -7.16 -12.58
CA GLN A 428 4.64 -7.39 -11.42
C GLN A 428 4.33 -8.89 -11.26
N SER A 429 3.89 -9.29 -10.09
CA SER A 429 3.37 -10.63 -9.79
C SER A 429 1.95 -10.62 -9.23
N TRP A 430 1.31 -9.44 -9.22
CA TRP A 430 -0.04 -9.23 -8.72
C TRP A 430 -0.77 -8.24 -9.62
N ASN A 431 -1.90 -8.62 -10.20
CA ASN A 431 -2.55 -7.87 -11.28
C ASN A 431 -3.51 -6.76 -10.85
N VAL A 432 -4.00 -6.77 -9.62
CA VAL A 432 -4.83 -5.68 -9.11
C VAL A 432 -3.95 -4.61 -8.47
N ASN A 433 -3.74 -3.49 -9.15
CA ASN A 433 -2.88 -2.41 -8.70
C ASN A 433 -3.50 -1.06 -9.04
N LEU A 434 -3.36 -0.10 -8.13
CA LEU A 434 -4.02 1.21 -8.25
C LEU A 434 -3.36 2.10 -9.31
N ILE A 435 -2.03 2.14 -9.32
CA ILE A 435 -1.22 3.00 -10.18
C ILE A 435 -0.20 2.13 -10.92
N TRP A 436 -0.29 2.09 -12.25
CA TRP A 436 0.68 1.43 -13.09
C TRP A 436 1.67 2.42 -13.66
N PHE A 437 2.90 1.99 -13.92
CA PHE A 437 3.91 2.85 -14.48
C PHE A 437 4.96 2.07 -15.29
N ASP A 438 5.57 2.73 -16.27
CA ASP A 438 6.82 2.32 -16.88
C ASP A 438 7.96 3.26 -16.43
N SER A 439 9.09 3.25 -17.11
CA SER A 439 10.22 4.15 -16.80
C SER A 439 9.94 5.63 -17.08
N ARG A 440 8.85 5.98 -17.78
CA ARG A 440 8.56 7.34 -18.26
C ARG A 440 7.16 7.83 -17.97
N GLN A 441 6.19 6.94 -17.84
CA GLN A 441 4.77 7.26 -17.80
C GLN A 441 4.09 6.61 -16.60
N THR A 442 2.97 7.17 -16.21
CA THR A 442 2.10 6.70 -15.14
C THR A 442 0.69 6.49 -15.70
N VAL A 443 0.05 5.38 -15.33
CA VAL A 443 -1.34 5.07 -15.63
C VAL A 443 -2.13 5.11 -14.34
N LEU A 444 -3.10 6.01 -14.27
CA LEU A 444 -4.06 6.07 -13.17
C LEU A 444 -5.28 5.23 -13.57
N THR A 445 -5.54 4.16 -12.83
CA THR A 445 -6.65 3.25 -13.13
C THR A 445 -8.01 3.88 -12.77
N PRO A 446 -9.13 3.36 -13.27
CA PRO A 446 -10.46 3.75 -12.78
C PRO A 446 -10.61 3.59 -11.26
N SER A 447 -10.05 2.51 -10.67
CA SER A 447 -10.01 2.33 -9.20
C SER A 447 -9.23 3.44 -8.49
N TYR A 448 -8.12 3.93 -9.06
CA TYR A 448 -7.43 5.10 -8.52
C TYR A 448 -8.36 6.31 -8.42
N TYR A 449 -9.13 6.57 -9.48
CA TYR A 449 -10.06 7.70 -9.47
C TYR A 449 -11.19 7.55 -8.48
N VAL A 450 -11.67 6.34 -8.22
CA VAL A 450 -12.64 6.07 -7.15
C VAL A 450 -12.04 6.41 -5.79
N GLN A 451 -10.83 5.90 -5.49
CA GLN A 451 -10.14 6.22 -4.23
C GLN A 451 -9.92 7.75 -4.09
N MET A 452 -9.50 8.42 -5.17
CA MET A 452 -9.30 9.87 -5.19
C MET A 452 -10.60 10.63 -4.92
N LEU A 453 -11.69 10.24 -5.56
CA LEU A 453 -12.99 10.88 -5.37
C LEU A 453 -13.49 10.73 -3.93
N PHE A 454 -13.39 9.53 -3.34
CA PHE A 454 -13.80 9.30 -1.96
C PHE A 454 -12.88 10.01 -0.97
N ALA A 455 -11.57 9.94 -1.12
CA ALA A 455 -10.60 10.52 -0.19
C ALA A 455 -10.63 12.07 -0.16
N ASN A 456 -10.97 12.71 -1.28
CA ASN A 456 -11.08 14.16 -1.37
C ASN A 456 -12.49 14.71 -1.04
N ASN A 457 -13.46 13.83 -0.87
CA ASN A 457 -14.86 14.18 -0.59
C ASN A 457 -15.36 13.43 0.66
N VAL A 458 -14.59 13.49 1.74
CA VAL A 458 -14.90 12.82 3.00
C VAL A 458 -15.47 13.80 4.03
N GLY A 459 -16.60 13.43 4.63
CA GLY A 459 -17.14 14.12 5.80
C GLY A 459 -16.69 13.48 7.11
N THR A 460 -16.96 14.15 8.21
CA THR A 460 -16.67 13.68 9.57
C THR A 460 -17.90 13.04 10.23
N GLN A 461 -19.05 13.11 9.59
CA GLN A 461 -20.30 12.57 10.08
C GLN A 461 -21.05 11.87 8.95
N TYR A 462 -21.56 10.68 9.20
CA TYR A 462 -22.52 10.02 8.32
C TYR A 462 -23.90 10.68 8.46
N VAL A 463 -24.55 10.96 7.33
CA VAL A 463 -25.93 11.45 7.28
C VAL A 463 -26.83 10.33 6.79
N HIS A 464 -27.78 9.92 7.62
CA HIS A 464 -28.72 8.89 7.23
C HIS A 464 -29.57 9.34 6.04
N ALA A 465 -29.40 8.66 4.92
CA ALA A 465 -30.14 8.88 3.68
C ALA A 465 -30.62 7.55 3.11
N THR A 466 -31.82 7.54 2.57
CA THR A 466 -32.43 6.36 1.97
C THR A 466 -33.17 6.72 0.69
N PHE A 467 -33.33 5.75 -0.19
CA PHE A 467 -34.31 5.81 -1.27
C PHE A 467 -35.74 5.64 -0.74
N ASP A 468 -36.72 5.97 -1.55
CA ASP A 468 -38.14 5.71 -1.24
C ASP A 468 -38.32 4.23 -0.81
N GLY A 469 -38.96 4.04 0.35
CA GLY A 469 -39.10 2.69 0.93
C GLY A 469 -38.04 2.29 1.93
N GLY A 470 -37.03 3.16 2.22
CA GLY A 470 -36.08 2.98 3.32
C GLY A 470 -34.82 2.19 2.97
N SER A 471 -34.60 1.87 1.70
CA SER A 471 -33.39 1.15 1.25
C SER A 471 -32.20 2.10 1.01
N THR A 472 -30.99 1.62 1.23
CA THR A 472 -29.73 2.28 0.83
C THR A 472 -29.30 1.92 -0.58
N VAL A 473 -29.96 0.92 -1.21
CA VAL A 473 -29.73 0.48 -2.57
C VAL A 473 -31.07 0.36 -3.30
N GLN A 474 -31.20 0.96 -4.48
CA GLN A 474 -32.39 0.86 -5.31
C GLN A 474 -32.04 0.78 -6.79
N ASP A 475 -32.61 -0.19 -7.51
CA ASP A 475 -32.44 -0.38 -8.96
C ASP A 475 -30.97 -0.44 -9.43
N GLY A 476 -30.06 -0.95 -8.58
CA GLY A 476 -28.63 -1.01 -8.83
C GLY A 476 -27.92 0.34 -8.62
N VAL A 477 -28.54 1.28 -7.93
CA VAL A 477 -27.88 2.51 -7.44
C VAL A 477 -27.60 2.37 -5.95
N TYR A 478 -26.35 2.49 -5.58
CA TYR A 478 -25.85 2.53 -4.20
C TYR A 478 -25.62 3.97 -3.78
N GLN A 479 -25.76 4.27 -2.50
CA GLN A 479 -25.53 5.63 -2.00
C GLN A 479 -24.94 5.65 -0.60
N SER A 480 -24.21 6.74 -0.32
CA SER A 480 -23.89 7.19 1.02
C SER A 480 -23.86 8.73 1.06
N VAL A 481 -24.13 9.27 2.23
CA VAL A 481 -24.03 10.72 2.45
C VAL A 481 -23.19 10.98 3.68
N THR A 482 -22.16 11.82 3.52
CA THR A 482 -21.34 12.29 4.63
C THR A 482 -21.38 13.81 4.70
N CYS A 483 -21.19 14.36 5.89
CA CYS A 483 -21.20 15.80 6.15
C CYS A 483 -19.89 16.23 6.78
N ASP A 484 -19.37 17.35 6.32
CA ASP A 484 -18.36 18.15 7.02
C ASP A 484 -19.05 19.38 7.61
N PRO A 485 -19.45 19.35 8.90
CA PRO A 485 -20.17 20.48 9.51
C PRO A 485 -19.30 21.71 9.71
N GLU A 486 -17.99 21.55 9.84
CA GLU A 486 -17.05 22.66 10.04
C GLU A 486 -16.93 23.48 8.76
N ASN A 487 -16.73 22.79 7.63
CA ASN A 487 -16.66 23.42 6.31
C ASN A 487 -18.03 23.61 5.64
N GLN A 488 -19.09 23.10 6.26
CA GLN A 488 -20.48 23.19 5.78
C GLN A 488 -20.64 22.63 4.35
N VAL A 489 -20.20 21.39 4.17
CA VAL A 489 -20.32 20.63 2.91
C VAL A 489 -20.99 19.29 3.16
N LEU A 490 -21.95 18.93 2.31
CA LEU A 490 -22.43 17.55 2.17
C LEU A 490 -21.74 16.89 0.97
N TYR A 491 -21.38 15.63 1.13
CA TYR A 491 -20.84 14.78 0.08
C TYR A 491 -21.80 13.62 -0.13
N ILE A 492 -22.49 13.61 -1.28
CA ILE A 492 -23.44 12.58 -1.65
C ILE A 492 -22.78 11.69 -2.71
N LYS A 493 -22.53 10.44 -2.39
CA LYS A 493 -21.99 9.45 -3.31
C LYS A 493 -23.14 8.68 -3.91
N LEU A 494 -23.15 8.56 -5.23
CA LEU A 494 -24.13 7.80 -6.00
C LEU A 494 -23.38 6.90 -6.98
N VAL A 495 -23.63 5.60 -6.90
CA VAL A 495 -22.93 4.58 -7.71
C VAL A 495 -23.95 3.79 -8.49
N ASN A 496 -23.99 3.99 -9.81
CA ASN A 496 -24.87 3.23 -10.71
C ASN A 496 -24.14 1.99 -11.23
N THR A 497 -24.46 0.84 -10.68
CA THR A 497 -23.93 -0.47 -11.10
C THR A 497 -24.72 -1.08 -12.24
N SER A 498 -25.91 -0.53 -12.56
CA SER A 498 -26.78 -1.08 -13.57
C SER A 498 -26.30 -0.80 -14.99
N GLY A 499 -26.68 -1.66 -15.92
CA GLY A 499 -26.41 -1.44 -17.35
C GLY A 499 -27.30 -0.39 -18.03
N LYS A 500 -27.98 0.47 -17.25
CA LYS A 500 -28.92 1.49 -17.74
C LYS A 500 -28.62 2.83 -17.11
N ASP A 501 -28.89 3.90 -17.82
CA ASP A 501 -28.89 5.24 -17.27
C ASP A 501 -29.99 5.39 -16.21
N ARG A 502 -29.72 6.17 -15.18
CA ARG A 502 -30.60 6.44 -14.05
C ARG A 502 -30.68 7.94 -13.77
N THR A 503 -31.80 8.38 -13.30
CA THR A 503 -31.98 9.72 -12.75
C THR A 503 -32.31 9.59 -11.27
N VAL A 504 -31.54 10.25 -10.42
CA VAL A 504 -31.73 10.27 -8.97
C VAL A 504 -32.21 11.68 -8.58
N ASN A 505 -33.39 11.78 -7.97
CA ASN A 505 -33.87 13.02 -7.38
C ASN A 505 -33.44 13.05 -5.91
N VAL A 506 -32.56 14.00 -5.55
CA VAL A 506 -32.04 14.19 -4.20
C VAL A 506 -32.81 15.31 -3.52
N GLN A 507 -33.46 14.98 -2.42
CA GLN A 507 -34.14 15.97 -1.56
C GLN A 507 -33.26 16.32 -0.37
N LEU A 508 -32.98 17.59 -0.17
CA LEU A 508 -32.08 18.12 0.86
C LEU A 508 -32.88 18.77 2.00
N ASP A 509 -33.54 17.93 2.80
CA ASP A 509 -34.36 18.41 3.91
C ASP A 509 -33.50 19.13 4.98
N GLY A 510 -33.86 20.40 5.26
CA GLY A 510 -33.14 21.21 6.25
C GLY A 510 -31.87 21.89 5.75
N TYR A 511 -31.40 21.61 4.54
CA TYR A 511 -30.24 22.27 3.93
C TYR A 511 -30.67 23.27 2.84
N LYS A 512 -29.95 24.41 2.79
CA LYS A 512 -30.07 25.41 1.72
C LYS A 512 -28.76 25.48 0.96
N PRO A 513 -28.66 24.85 -0.23
CA PRO A 513 -27.45 24.88 -1.03
C PRO A 513 -27.10 26.28 -1.52
N ASN A 514 -25.83 26.66 -1.41
CA ASN A 514 -25.25 27.84 -2.01
C ASN A 514 -24.55 27.53 -3.34
N ALA A 515 -23.93 26.34 -3.41
CA ALA A 515 -23.30 25.83 -4.61
C ALA A 515 -23.42 24.29 -4.64
N VAL A 516 -23.52 23.74 -5.83
CA VAL A 516 -23.56 22.27 -6.05
C VAL A 516 -22.64 21.93 -7.21
N SER A 517 -21.70 21.04 -6.94
CA SER A 517 -20.77 20.51 -7.93
C SER A 517 -20.88 18.98 -8.02
N VAL A 518 -20.80 18.42 -9.20
CA VAL A 518 -20.87 16.97 -9.43
C VAL A 518 -19.60 16.50 -10.13
N GLN A 519 -18.90 15.60 -9.49
CA GLN A 519 -17.73 14.91 -10.01
C GLN A 519 -18.16 13.50 -10.44
N SER A 520 -17.90 13.13 -11.69
CA SER A 520 -18.38 11.86 -12.25
C SER A 520 -17.28 11.09 -12.96
N LEU A 521 -17.13 9.83 -12.62
CA LEU A 521 -16.29 8.85 -13.29
C LEU A 521 -17.18 7.86 -14.03
N GLN A 522 -16.96 7.68 -15.32
CA GLN A 522 -17.72 6.73 -16.14
C GLN A 522 -16.87 6.10 -17.22
N GLY A 523 -17.26 4.92 -17.69
CA GLY A 523 -16.68 4.27 -18.85
C GLY A 523 -17.71 4.04 -19.95
N LYS A 524 -17.28 3.99 -21.19
CA LYS A 524 -18.17 3.67 -22.32
C LYS A 524 -18.76 2.26 -22.22
N PHE A 525 -18.03 1.33 -21.62
CA PHE A 525 -18.38 -0.08 -21.39
C PHE A 525 -17.69 -0.60 -20.15
N LYS A 526 -18.11 -1.74 -19.60
CA LYS A 526 -17.58 -2.32 -18.35
C LYS A 526 -16.05 -2.46 -18.31
N SER A 527 -15.46 -2.92 -19.41
CA SER A 527 -14.01 -3.14 -19.50
C SER A 527 -13.22 -1.89 -19.90
N ALA A 528 -13.80 -0.69 -19.84
CA ALA A 528 -13.05 0.54 -20.10
C ALA A 528 -11.97 0.72 -19.03
N CYS A 529 -10.72 0.83 -19.45
CA CYS A 529 -9.54 1.04 -18.62
C CYS A 529 -8.63 2.11 -19.23
N ASN A 530 -7.60 2.48 -18.49
CA ASN A 530 -6.54 3.36 -18.93
C ASN A 530 -5.27 2.57 -19.26
N GLU A 531 -4.51 3.05 -20.22
CA GLU A 531 -3.26 2.45 -20.68
C GLU A 531 -2.15 3.52 -20.77
N LEU A 532 -0.90 3.11 -20.93
CA LEU A 532 0.25 4.04 -21.02
C LEU A 532 0.03 5.17 -22.04
N ASP A 533 -0.58 4.84 -23.18
CA ASP A 533 -0.82 5.79 -24.28
C ASP A 533 -2.26 6.32 -24.34
N SER A 534 -3.11 5.95 -23.37
CA SER A 534 -4.54 6.25 -23.39
C SER A 534 -5.12 6.44 -21.98
N ASN A 535 -5.48 7.66 -21.64
CA ASN A 535 -6.20 8.01 -20.42
C ASN A 535 -7.60 8.51 -20.75
N THR A 536 -8.49 7.59 -21.12
CA THR A 536 -9.85 7.93 -21.60
C THR A 536 -10.91 7.82 -20.51
N THR A 537 -10.60 7.17 -19.38
CA THR A 537 -11.49 6.94 -18.24
C THR A 537 -10.96 7.75 -17.06
N ALA A 538 -11.38 9.01 -16.99
CA ALA A 538 -11.01 9.95 -15.93
C ALA A 538 -12.25 10.74 -15.48
N PRO A 539 -12.30 11.23 -14.24
CA PRO A 539 -13.45 11.96 -13.75
C PRO A 539 -13.60 13.32 -14.44
N THR A 540 -14.84 13.75 -14.57
CA THR A 540 -15.25 15.06 -15.05
C THR A 540 -16.00 15.80 -13.95
N GLN A 541 -16.07 17.13 -14.04
CA GLN A 541 -16.77 17.98 -13.07
C GLN A 541 -17.74 18.92 -13.77
N THR A 542 -18.94 19.02 -13.23
CA THR A 542 -20.00 19.91 -13.69
C THR A 542 -20.68 20.59 -12.50
N GLU A 543 -21.33 21.74 -12.75
CA GLU A 543 -22.08 22.45 -11.74
C GLU A 543 -23.59 22.21 -11.95
N LEU A 544 -24.33 22.09 -10.85
CA LEU A 544 -25.80 22.10 -10.88
C LEU A 544 -26.34 23.42 -10.28
N THR A 545 -27.52 23.80 -10.71
CA THR A 545 -28.22 24.89 -10.08
C THR A 545 -28.57 24.57 -8.63
N PRO A 546 -28.13 25.37 -7.65
CA PRO A 546 -28.44 25.12 -6.25
C PRO A 546 -29.95 25.10 -5.99
N GLY A 547 -30.43 24.12 -5.26
CA GLY A 547 -31.82 23.92 -4.89
C GLY A 547 -31.97 22.83 -3.86
N THR A 548 -33.11 22.75 -3.18
CA THR A 548 -33.40 21.67 -2.22
C THR A 548 -33.75 20.35 -2.91
N ASP A 549 -34.16 20.42 -4.16
CA ASP A 549 -34.45 19.27 -5.02
C ASP A 549 -33.43 19.28 -6.16
N LEU A 550 -32.52 18.32 -6.15
CA LEU A 550 -31.47 18.18 -7.16
C LEU A 550 -31.77 16.96 -8.03
N GLN A 551 -31.66 17.12 -9.33
CA GLN A 551 -31.71 16.01 -10.29
C GLN A 551 -30.31 15.65 -10.72
N VAL A 552 -29.89 14.41 -10.43
CA VAL A 552 -28.57 13.89 -10.77
C VAL A 552 -28.71 12.77 -11.81
N GLU A 553 -28.15 13.02 -12.98
CA GLU A 553 -28.13 12.03 -14.07
C GLU A 553 -26.91 11.10 -13.88
N LEU A 554 -27.17 9.81 -13.87
CA LEU A 554 -26.17 8.75 -13.74
C LEU A 554 -26.19 7.89 -15.00
N SER A 555 -25.16 7.97 -15.82
CA SER A 555 -24.95 7.00 -16.90
C SER A 555 -24.75 5.60 -16.32
N LYS A 556 -24.93 4.58 -17.14
CA LYS A 556 -24.57 3.20 -16.77
C LYS A 556 -23.11 3.12 -16.32
N TYR A 557 -22.86 2.34 -15.26
CA TYR A 557 -21.50 2.13 -14.71
C TYR A 557 -20.79 3.44 -14.35
N GLN A 558 -21.47 4.30 -13.62
CA GLN A 558 -20.97 5.61 -13.20
C GLN A 558 -20.86 5.73 -11.70
N VAL A 559 -19.78 6.33 -11.25
CA VAL A 559 -19.58 6.81 -9.88
C VAL A 559 -19.70 8.32 -9.89
N SER A 560 -20.54 8.89 -9.03
CA SER A 560 -20.72 10.34 -8.89
C SER A 560 -20.59 10.78 -7.44
N VAL A 561 -19.91 11.89 -7.23
CA VAL A 561 -19.88 12.61 -5.96
C VAL A 561 -20.49 13.97 -6.15
N VAL A 562 -21.61 14.22 -5.45
CA VAL A 562 -22.26 15.52 -5.41
C VAL A 562 -21.79 16.27 -4.17
N GLN A 563 -21.09 17.36 -4.38
CA GLN A 563 -20.66 18.28 -3.32
C GLN A 563 -21.72 19.39 -3.17
N VAL A 564 -22.24 19.56 -1.97
CA VAL A 564 -23.25 20.58 -1.67
C VAL A 564 -22.70 21.52 -0.61
N ALA A 565 -22.31 22.73 -1.00
CA ALA A 565 -21.97 23.80 -0.06
C ALA A 565 -23.23 24.43 0.50
N TYR A 566 -23.30 24.59 1.81
CA TYR A 566 -24.47 25.19 2.48
C TYR A 566 -24.06 26.18 3.59
N GLY A 567 -25.03 26.79 4.24
CA GLY A 567 -24.78 27.71 5.34
C GLY A 567 -23.96 28.94 4.92
N LYS A 568 -22.75 29.08 5.44
CA LYS A 568 -21.83 30.19 5.11
C LYS A 568 -20.84 29.81 3.98
N ASN A 569 -20.74 28.56 3.61
CA ASN A 569 -19.87 28.10 2.53
C ASN A 569 -20.45 28.54 1.17
N SER A 570 -19.71 29.36 0.43
CA SER A 570 -20.14 29.87 -0.89
C SER A 570 -19.87 28.87 -2.03
N GLY A 571 -19.21 27.74 -1.75
CA GLY A 571 -18.74 26.77 -2.75
C GLY A 571 -17.35 27.07 -3.32
N ALA A 572 -16.69 28.16 -2.90
CA ALA A 572 -15.35 28.51 -3.39
C ALA A 572 -14.30 27.43 -2.99
N ASP A 573 -14.48 26.81 -1.83
CA ASP A 573 -13.56 25.85 -1.23
C ASP A 573 -13.95 24.39 -1.52
N LEU A 574 -14.94 24.14 -2.39
CA LEU A 574 -15.24 22.79 -2.83
C LEU A 574 -14.04 22.19 -3.57
N TYR A 575 -13.78 20.92 -3.30
CA TYR A 575 -12.68 20.21 -3.99
C TYR A 575 -12.89 20.24 -5.49
N LYS A 576 -11.83 20.58 -6.21
CA LYS A 576 -11.80 20.61 -7.68
C LYS A 576 -10.87 19.54 -8.19
N LEU A 577 -11.30 18.86 -9.24
CA LEU A 577 -10.45 17.90 -9.93
C LEU A 577 -9.15 18.55 -10.41
N PRO A 578 -8.01 17.83 -10.36
CA PRO A 578 -6.75 18.31 -10.91
C PRO A 578 -6.90 18.67 -12.41
N GLU A 579 -6.29 19.78 -12.83
CA GLU A 579 -6.34 20.21 -14.24
C GLU A 579 -5.80 19.18 -15.23
N LYS A 580 -4.83 18.35 -14.76
CA LYS A 580 -4.35 17.16 -15.49
C LYS A 580 -4.65 15.93 -14.68
N ALA A 581 -5.50 15.08 -15.23
CA ALA A 581 -5.88 13.83 -14.60
C ALA A 581 -4.70 12.86 -14.39
N THR A 582 -3.69 12.89 -15.27
CA THR A 582 -2.51 12.02 -15.19
C THR A 582 -1.25 12.84 -15.03
N PRO A 583 -0.51 12.68 -13.92
CA PRO A 583 0.84 13.21 -13.82
C PRO A 583 1.71 12.58 -14.91
N THR A 584 2.38 13.39 -15.71
CA THR A 584 3.36 12.91 -16.69
C THR A 584 4.73 13.48 -16.34
N LEU A 585 5.78 12.70 -16.54
CA LEU A 585 7.13 13.24 -16.65
C LEU A 585 7.15 14.09 -17.91
N SER A 586 6.95 15.40 -17.75
CA SER A 586 6.53 16.30 -18.81
C SER A 586 7.50 16.37 -19.98
N ASP A 587 6.98 16.73 -21.13
CA ASP A 587 7.71 17.35 -22.24
C ASP A 587 8.61 18.48 -21.71
N GLY A 588 9.93 18.25 -21.65
CA GLY A 588 10.91 19.26 -21.32
C GLY A 588 11.04 19.69 -19.85
N GLY A 589 10.78 18.82 -18.88
CA GLY A 589 11.15 19.05 -17.48
C GLY A 589 10.28 20.03 -16.70
N LYS A 590 9.06 20.32 -17.14
CA LYS A 590 8.09 21.08 -16.35
C LYS A 590 7.21 20.13 -15.55
N LEU A 591 7.52 20.00 -14.28
CA LEU A 591 6.63 19.35 -13.33
C LEU A 591 5.40 20.24 -13.15
N TYR A 592 4.22 19.72 -13.48
CA TYR A 592 2.96 20.35 -13.10
C TYR A 592 2.62 19.88 -11.69
N LEU A 593 3.00 20.67 -10.69
CA LEU A 593 2.44 20.52 -9.36
C LEU A 593 1.07 21.22 -9.38
N PRO A 594 0.02 20.58 -8.85
CA PRO A 594 -1.22 21.29 -8.61
C PRO A 594 -0.93 22.47 -7.67
N PRO A 595 -1.68 23.57 -7.73
CA PRO A 595 -1.46 24.69 -6.83
C PRO A 595 -1.57 24.19 -5.39
N ALA A 596 -0.45 24.29 -4.66
CA ALA A 596 -0.40 23.89 -3.27
C ALA A 596 -1.37 24.76 -2.49
N THR A 597 -2.38 24.17 -1.94
CA THR A 597 -3.09 24.77 -0.81
C THR A 597 -2.11 24.78 0.35
N ALA A 598 -1.62 25.99 0.65
CA ALA A 598 -0.73 26.37 1.75
C ALA A 598 0.78 26.01 1.63
N GLY A 599 1.57 26.94 1.13
CA GLY A 599 2.78 27.39 1.85
C GLY A 599 4.08 26.68 1.63
N ILE A 600 4.40 26.13 0.43
CA ILE A 600 5.79 25.88 0.05
C ILE A 600 6.06 26.59 -1.28
N ALA A 601 6.69 27.76 -1.20
CA ALA A 601 7.17 28.47 -2.37
C ALA A 601 8.43 27.77 -2.89
N PHE A 602 8.31 26.98 -3.97
CA PHE A 602 9.46 26.59 -4.77
C PHE A 602 9.78 27.73 -5.75
N GLY A 603 10.96 28.30 -5.59
CA GLY A 603 11.50 29.27 -6.54
C GLY A 603 11.64 28.63 -7.91
N ALA A 604 10.89 29.13 -8.89
CA ALA A 604 10.98 28.71 -10.27
C ALA A 604 12.32 29.20 -10.83
N VAL A 605 13.24 28.30 -11.13
CA VAL A 605 14.40 28.59 -11.98
C VAL A 605 14.03 28.18 -13.41
N PHE A 606 13.79 29.18 -14.24
CA PHE A 606 13.64 29.00 -15.68
C PHE A 606 15.01 28.71 -16.32
N GLY A 607 15.16 27.58 -17.00
CA GLY A 607 16.35 27.28 -17.80
C GLY A 607 16.13 26.02 -18.63
N ILE A 608 16.43 26.10 -19.89
CA ILE A 608 16.42 25.09 -20.97
C ILE A 608 16.69 23.67 -20.42
N ALA A 609 15.85 22.72 -20.78
CA ALA A 609 15.84 21.33 -20.31
C ALA A 609 17.19 20.61 -20.55
N ALA A 610 18.09 20.70 -19.59
CA ALA A 610 19.17 19.75 -19.40
C ALA A 610 18.76 18.84 -18.23
N VAL A 611 18.54 17.57 -18.49
CA VAL A 611 18.35 16.59 -17.43
C VAL A 611 19.73 16.37 -16.82
N PHE A 612 20.01 17.04 -15.71
CA PHE A 612 21.20 16.74 -14.91
C PHE A 612 20.93 15.51 -14.06
N VAL A 613 21.85 14.59 -14.08
CA VAL A 613 21.76 13.34 -13.34
C VAL A 613 22.97 13.23 -12.41
N ALA A 614 22.75 12.91 -11.17
CA ALA A 614 23.83 12.59 -10.23
C ALA A 614 24.00 11.07 -10.14
N VAL A 615 25.23 10.60 -10.23
CA VAL A 615 25.59 9.19 -10.07
C VAL A 615 26.37 9.01 -8.77
N VAL A 616 25.94 8.09 -7.94
CA VAL A 616 26.63 7.71 -6.71
C VAL A 616 27.35 6.39 -6.95
N LEU A 617 28.66 6.36 -6.75
CA LEU A 617 29.50 5.19 -6.98
C LEU A 617 30.30 4.84 -5.73
N LEU A 618 30.33 3.55 -5.40
CA LEU A 618 31.31 2.97 -4.50
C LEU A 618 32.38 2.27 -5.34
N ILE A 619 33.63 2.73 -5.23
CA ILE A 619 34.72 2.23 -6.06
C ILE A 619 35.83 1.68 -5.18
N HIS A 620 36.25 0.45 -5.46
CA HIS A 620 37.41 -0.18 -4.86
C HIS A 620 38.49 -0.42 -5.93
N TYR A 621 39.63 0.24 -5.79
CA TYR A 621 40.79 0.08 -6.70
C TYR A 621 41.89 -0.79 -6.04
N LYS A 622 42.17 -1.95 -6.60
CA LYS A 622 43.24 -2.85 -6.14
C LYS A 622 44.38 -2.86 -7.15
N LYS A 623 45.52 -2.24 -6.78
CA LYS A 623 46.74 -2.35 -7.57
C LYS A 623 47.32 -3.77 -7.41
N LYS A 624 47.40 -4.53 -8.48
CA LYS A 624 48.13 -5.81 -8.47
C LYS A 624 49.60 -5.50 -8.20
N LYS A 625 50.14 -5.88 -7.03
CA LYS A 625 51.55 -5.92 -6.82
C LYS A 625 52.12 -6.96 -7.78
N GLN A 626 52.90 -6.52 -8.73
CA GLN A 626 53.77 -7.42 -9.49
C GLN A 626 54.73 -8.09 -8.51
N GLY A 627 54.54 -9.39 -8.29
CA GLY A 627 55.54 -10.20 -7.63
C GLY A 627 56.77 -10.27 -8.53
N LYS A 628 57.86 -9.63 -8.07
CA LYS A 628 59.21 -9.99 -8.51
C LYS A 628 59.60 -11.20 -7.67
N SER A 629 59.79 -12.32 -8.27
CA SER A 629 60.89 -13.28 -8.04
C SER A 629 61.00 -14.17 -9.23
#